data_5ec5616b80cb72f0f774857d96550afa
#
_entry.id   5ec5616b80cb72f0f774857d96550afa
#
_cell.length_a   1.000
_cell.length_b   1.000
_cell.length_c   1.000
_cell.angle_alpha   90.00
_cell.angle_beta   90.00
_cell.angle_gamma   90.00
#
_symmetry.space_group_name_H-M   'P 1'
#
loop_
_entity.id
_entity.type
_entity.pdbx_description
1 polymer ?
#
loop_
_entity_poly.entity_id
_entity_poly.type
_entity_poly.pdbx_seq_one_letter_code
_entity_poly.pdbx_strand_id
1 'polypeptide(L)'
;MPVAMSNTSMSKEERIGRFLKHVGKYAAIGVNLTSLALGCSVKVDLYNVLYPALAIVRKRISNLNIDIAPREDVAVLKGSEPEVMRVITSVEPLRIPISDVNAFSPETLVILAEVFQGDAGDPDSLANLMVKLYEELSKAGVKITIGKGHSIVSTKPNASIYVLDFVKTRVKNDSYTLVNNDTIQVIDPTDDIASYRQVSVALSNALNDLFSKGTYKNLEFYPVYDAPGEYGDRLLAEVKRYINEVGGRFHDVEQPGLGYLLIGSTVTGELDKEPPMFYSAIREGFKVLVTRPFGELSIIGTYVGLHVDEDLYDKFEKEVMSVNELERIKDDVLGWMSKPNIDVAKVIYRHLPELGHGFKDDEHVAATIDISGPGIFVFKELAETTRVDIRLSSIPLISPEVAEFAASNYIMADATAGTNGAIAIVASGKVIDELVNELSKIPGLKPIVIGEVVRRGGGSLLVPDYVTKYIKDKSLLAKLTVASNILQGVARVRRTSRLIRAEIRITGKVQGVGFRPLIRRNAKSLGLTGVARNNEDGSVSIIVEGEEGNVKAFIESLSNINVAEVSNVDIKWSEYKGEYADFNIE
;
A
#
# COMPACT_ATOMS: atom_id res chain seq x y z
N MET A 1 -19.61 39.05 -20.91
CA MET A 1 -18.19 39.41 -21.02
C MET A 1 -17.47 38.58 -19.96
N PRO A 2 -16.60 37.63 -20.29
CA PRO A 2 -15.81 36.95 -19.30
C PRO A 2 -14.69 37.91 -18.83
N VAL A 3 -14.63 38.10 -17.52
CA VAL A 3 -13.53 38.81 -16.88
C VAL A 3 -12.28 37.95 -17.08
N ALA A 4 -11.35 38.46 -17.87
CA ALA A 4 -10.02 37.89 -17.98
C ALA A 4 -9.35 38.03 -16.60
N MET A 5 -9.28 36.92 -15.83
CA MET A 5 -8.41 36.84 -14.68
C MET A 5 -6.97 36.98 -15.17
N SER A 6 -6.29 38.04 -14.75
CA SER A 6 -4.88 38.26 -15.00
C SER A 6 -4.10 37.09 -14.40
N ASN A 7 -3.46 36.28 -15.25
CA ASN A 7 -2.50 35.25 -14.88
C ASN A 7 -1.20 35.90 -14.39
N THR A 8 -1.23 36.57 -13.24
CA THR A 8 0.00 36.92 -12.52
C THR A 8 0.46 35.65 -11.82
N SER A 9 1.55 35.05 -12.30
CA SER A 9 2.19 33.90 -11.65
C SER A 9 2.56 34.32 -10.22
N MET A 10 2.05 33.56 -9.24
CA MET A 10 2.38 33.72 -7.83
C MET A 10 3.90 33.58 -7.62
N SER A 11 4.53 34.47 -6.82
CA SER A 11 5.96 34.34 -6.50
C SER A 11 6.23 33.08 -5.66
N LYS A 12 7.50 32.64 -5.62
CA LYS A 12 7.95 31.52 -4.77
C LYS A 12 7.56 31.76 -3.30
N GLU A 13 7.86 32.95 -2.79
CA GLU A 13 7.62 33.32 -1.39
C GLU A 13 6.11 33.33 -1.06
N GLU A 14 5.29 33.86 -1.96
CA GLU A 14 3.82 33.84 -1.80
C GLU A 14 3.27 32.46 -1.79
N ARG A 15 3.81 31.57 -2.64
CA ARG A 15 3.40 30.18 -2.75
C ARG A 15 3.76 29.38 -1.50
N ILE A 16 5.01 29.48 -1.04
CA ILE A 16 5.48 28.86 0.19
C ILE A 16 4.69 29.39 1.39
N GLY A 17 4.49 30.71 1.48
CA GLY A 17 3.72 31.32 2.56
C GLY A 17 2.27 30.83 2.60
N ARG A 18 1.62 30.68 1.44
CA ARG A 18 0.28 30.10 1.32
C ARG A 18 0.25 28.65 1.81
N PHE A 19 1.20 27.83 1.34
CA PHE A 19 1.33 26.44 1.74
C PHE A 19 1.50 26.30 3.27
N LEU A 20 2.47 27.00 3.85
CA LEU A 20 2.73 26.95 5.29
C LEU A 20 1.53 27.39 6.14
N LYS A 21 0.77 28.40 5.66
CA LYS A 21 -0.46 28.83 6.32
C LYS A 21 -1.52 27.72 6.34
N HIS A 22 -1.68 26.95 5.26
CA HIS A 22 -2.64 25.83 5.22
C HIS A 22 -2.16 24.67 6.08
N VAL A 23 -0.89 24.29 5.96
CA VAL A 23 -0.29 23.25 6.78
C VAL A 23 -0.41 23.55 8.28
N GLY A 24 -0.26 24.82 8.68
CA GLY A 24 -0.47 25.24 10.07
C GLY A 24 -1.88 24.95 10.58
N LYS A 25 -2.91 25.02 9.72
CA LYS A 25 -4.28 24.65 10.11
C LYS A 25 -4.42 23.14 10.34
N TYR A 26 -3.80 22.33 9.47
CA TYR A 26 -3.80 20.88 9.63
C TYR A 26 -3.00 20.45 10.86
N ALA A 27 -1.84 21.06 11.10
CA ALA A 27 -1.05 20.79 12.30
C ALA A 27 -1.83 21.12 13.59
N ALA A 28 -2.64 22.18 13.58
CA ALA A 28 -3.48 22.57 14.73
C ALA A 28 -4.55 21.51 15.09
N ILE A 29 -4.89 20.64 14.17
CA ILE A 29 -5.83 19.51 14.38
C ILE A 29 -5.13 18.15 14.40
N GLY A 30 -3.84 18.11 14.69
CA GLY A 30 -3.09 16.88 14.93
C GLY A 30 -2.55 16.15 13.69
N VAL A 31 -2.65 16.74 12.50
CA VAL A 31 -2.07 16.16 11.28
C VAL A 31 -0.57 16.43 11.23
N ASN A 32 0.24 15.38 11.07
CA ASN A 32 1.69 15.51 10.98
C ASN A 32 2.14 15.79 9.54
N LEU A 33 3.06 16.73 9.36
CA LEU A 33 3.66 17.06 8.05
C LEU A 33 4.32 15.87 7.37
N THR A 34 4.97 14.99 8.13
CA THR A 34 5.58 13.77 7.57
C THR A 34 4.55 12.81 6.99
N SER A 35 3.35 12.76 7.57
CA SER A 35 2.23 11.99 7.01
C SER A 35 1.75 12.55 5.67
N LEU A 36 1.85 13.87 5.47
CA LEU A 36 1.48 14.53 4.23
C LEU A 36 2.41 14.19 3.06
N ALA A 37 3.71 14.10 3.35
CA ALA A 37 4.72 13.80 2.33
C ALA A 37 4.70 12.32 1.89
N LEU A 38 4.24 11.43 2.76
CA LEU A 38 4.30 9.99 2.54
C LEU A 38 3.05 9.41 1.87
N GLY A 39 1.95 10.18 1.76
CA GLY A 39 0.70 9.73 1.17
C GLY A 39 0.14 8.48 1.85
N CYS A 40 -0.37 7.53 1.08
CA CYS A 40 -0.85 6.24 1.57
C CYS A 40 0.29 5.27 1.99
N SER A 41 1.40 5.78 2.47
CA SER A 41 2.57 5.01 2.92
C SER A 41 2.34 4.24 4.23
N VAL A 42 1.16 4.32 4.78
CA VAL A 42 0.72 3.55 5.94
C VAL A 42 0.61 2.06 5.64
N LYS A 43 0.64 1.66 4.37
CA LYS A 43 0.75 0.23 4.04
C LYS A 43 2.10 -0.29 4.52
N VAL A 44 2.05 -1.15 5.52
CA VAL A 44 3.13 -1.99 6.00
C VAL A 44 3.94 -2.48 4.82
N ASP A 45 5.24 -2.55 5.01
CA ASP A 45 6.10 -3.28 4.08
C ASP A 45 5.54 -4.70 3.91
N LEU A 46 4.76 -4.87 2.84
CA LEU A 46 4.04 -6.11 2.56
C LEU A 46 4.97 -7.31 2.51
N TYR A 47 6.16 -7.13 1.97
CA TYR A 47 7.10 -8.20 1.69
C TYR A 47 8.02 -8.51 2.87
N ASN A 48 8.46 -7.49 3.58
CA ASN A 48 9.41 -7.69 4.68
C ASN A 48 8.71 -7.87 6.03
N VAL A 49 7.45 -7.44 6.16
CA VAL A 49 6.72 -7.50 7.43
C VAL A 49 5.42 -8.29 7.32
N LEU A 50 4.45 -7.86 6.51
CA LEU A 50 3.11 -8.45 6.53
C LEU A 50 3.06 -9.91 6.07
N TYR A 51 3.60 -10.23 4.90
CA TYR A 51 3.56 -11.60 4.40
C TYR A 51 4.37 -12.59 5.23
N PRO A 52 5.56 -12.25 5.72
CA PRO A 52 6.24 -13.07 6.70
C PRO A 52 5.45 -13.26 8.00
N ALA A 53 4.84 -12.18 8.53
CA ALA A 53 3.97 -12.27 9.71
C ALA A 53 2.79 -13.21 9.48
N LEU A 54 2.06 -13.06 8.37
CA LEU A 54 0.95 -13.94 8.01
C LEU A 54 1.39 -15.40 7.84
N ALA A 55 2.58 -15.65 7.31
CA ALA A 55 3.14 -16.99 7.20
C ALA A 55 3.40 -17.62 8.58
N ILE A 56 3.89 -16.84 9.54
CA ILE A 56 4.08 -17.25 10.93
C ILE A 56 2.73 -17.55 11.59
N VAL A 57 1.77 -16.62 11.46
CA VAL A 57 0.41 -16.75 12.00
C VAL A 57 -0.25 -18.03 11.51
N ARG A 58 -0.21 -18.31 10.20
CA ARG A 58 -0.78 -19.53 9.60
C ARG A 58 -0.20 -20.81 10.20
N LYS A 59 1.08 -20.84 10.54
CA LYS A 59 1.71 -22.00 11.18
C LYS A 59 1.24 -22.19 12.62
N ARG A 60 0.98 -21.10 13.33
CA ARG A 60 0.61 -21.12 14.77
C ARG A 60 -0.88 -21.36 15.00
N ILE A 61 -1.73 -20.90 14.09
CA ILE A 61 -3.19 -20.92 14.26
C ILE A 61 -3.91 -21.91 13.33
N SER A 62 -3.21 -22.94 12.83
CA SER A 62 -3.79 -23.93 11.92
C SER A 62 -5.07 -24.61 12.43
N ASN A 63 -5.33 -24.53 13.74
CA ASN A 63 -6.50 -25.11 14.41
C ASN A 63 -7.57 -24.07 14.80
N LEU A 64 -7.37 -22.79 14.48
CA LEU A 64 -8.32 -21.73 14.81
C LEU A 64 -9.32 -21.53 13.66
N ASN A 65 -10.56 -21.24 14.01
CA ASN A 65 -11.66 -21.00 13.05
C ASN A 65 -11.58 -19.60 12.43
N ILE A 66 -10.45 -19.30 11.77
CA ILE A 66 -10.14 -18.01 11.17
C ILE A 66 -9.63 -18.22 9.76
N ASP A 67 -10.32 -17.61 8.80
CA ASP A 67 -9.86 -17.54 7.42
C ASP A 67 -9.03 -16.27 7.23
N ILE A 68 -7.80 -16.43 6.76
CA ILE A 68 -7.00 -15.33 6.27
C ILE A 68 -7.11 -15.35 4.75
N ALA A 69 -7.83 -14.39 4.19
CA ALA A 69 -7.84 -14.17 2.74
C ALA A 69 -6.52 -13.47 2.37
N PRO A 70 -5.56 -14.19 1.80
CA PRO A 70 -4.32 -13.57 1.41
C PRO A 70 -4.55 -12.71 0.18
N ARG A 71 -4.03 -11.48 0.21
CA ARG A 71 -3.81 -10.65 -0.98
C ARG A 71 -5.02 -10.03 -1.66
N GLU A 72 -6.19 -10.07 -1.03
CA GLU A 72 -7.34 -9.30 -1.48
C GLU A 72 -7.58 -8.14 -0.53
N ASP A 73 -7.64 -6.92 -1.05
CA ASP A 73 -8.02 -5.75 -0.26
C ASP A 73 -9.51 -5.81 0.07
N VAL A 74 -10.30 -6.46 -0.77
CA VAL A 74 -11.74 -6.63 -0.63
C VAL A 74 -12.08 -7.97 0.02
N ALA A 75 -12.92 -7.95 1.06
CA ALA A 75 -13.55 -9.17 1.54
C ALA A 75 -14.72 -9.54 0.60
N VAL A 76 -14.68 -10.74 0.02
CA VAL A 76 -15.69 -11.27 -0.90
C VAL A 76 -16.47 -12.38 -0.19
N LEU A 77 -17.76 -12.17 0.05
CA LEU A 77 -18.58 -12.97 0.92
C LEU A 77 -19.79 -13.53 0.19
N LYS A 78 -20.04 -14.81 0.35
CA LYS A 78 -21.23 -15.49 -0.15
C LYS A 78 -21.76 -16.42 0.93
N GLY A 79 -23.02 -16.28 1.28
CA GLY A 79 -23.67 -17.11 2.29
C GLY A 79 -24.45 -18.24 1.70
N SER A 80 -24.54 -19.39 2.42
CA SER A 80 -25.50 -20.45 2.14
C SER A 80 -26.89 -20.13 2.71
N GLU A 81 -26.93 -19.28 3.73
CA GLU A 81 -28.14 -18.69 4.32
C GLU A 81 -27.90 -17.22 4.63
N PRO A 82 -28.96 -16.37 4.67
CA PRO A 82 -28.81 -14.97 4.97
C PRO A 82 -28.26 -14.77 6.38
N GLU A 83 -26.97 -14.52 6.50
CA GLU A 83 -26.33 -14.17 7.77
C GLU A 83 -26.19 -12.65 7.91
N VAL A 84 -26.42 -12.16 9.12
CA VAL A 84 -26.12 -10.76 9.46
C VAL A 84 -24.62 -10.67 9.72
N MET A 85 -23.95 -9.93 8.88
CA MET A 85 -22.52 -9.71 8.96
C MET A 85 -22.21 -8.36 9.59
N ARG A 86 -21.17 -8.32 10.38
CA ARG A 86 -20.61 -7.08 10.94
C ARG A 86 -19.24 -6.83 10.31
N VAL A 87 -19.07 -5.67 9.75
CA VAL A 87 -17.79 -5.22 9.23
C VAL A 87 -17.18 -4.22 10.19
N ILE A 88 -15.91 -4.40 10.45
CA ILE A 88 -15.14 -3.58 11.36
C ILE A 88 -14.31 -2.63 10.54
N THR A 89 -14.47 -1.35 10.78
CA THR A 89 -13.61 -0.33 10.20
C THR A 89 -12.30 -0.24 10.97
N SER A 90 -11.18 -0.22 10.25
CA SER A 90 -9.93 0.15 10.87
C SER A 90 -9.91 1.65 11.17
N VAL A 91 -9.33 2.00 12.28
CA VAL A 91 -9.11 3.39 12.70
C VAL A 91 -7.63 3.63 12.72
N GLU A 92 -7.14 4.55 11.89
CA GLU A 92 -5.75 5.00 11.96
C GLU A 92 -5.55 6.05 13.06
N PRO A 93 -4.32 6.26 13.50
CA PRO A 93 -3.48 5.35 14.28
C PRO A 93 -3.52 5.70 15.75
N LEU A 94 -4.14 4.91 16.55
CA LEU A 94 -3.78 4.94 17.96
C LEU A 94 -2.36 4.43 18.09
N ARG A 95 -1.39 5.30 18.34
CA ARG A 95 0.00 4.93 18.66
C ARG A 95 0.06 4.33 20.05
N ILE A 96 -0.46 3.12 20.19
CA ILE A 96 -0.39 2.38 21.43
C ILE A 96 0.79 1.44 21.32
N PRO A 97 1.74 1.45 22.26
CA PRO A 97 2.85 0.51 22.28
C PRO A 97 2.34 -0.93 22.24
N ILE A 98 2.93 -1.78 21.39
CA ILE A 98 2.57 -3.20 21.27
C ILE A 98 2.67 -3.91 22.63
N SER A 99 3.56 -3.44 23.54
CA SER A 99 3.66 -3.91 24.93
C SER A 99 2.35 -3.82 25.72
N ASP A 100 1.45 -2.89 25.38
CA ASP A 100 0.24 -2.62 26.14
C ASP A 100 -1.00 -3.35 25.61
N VAL A 101 -0.83 -4.20 24.60
CA VAL A 101 -1.92 -5.00 23.98
C VAL A 101 -2.72 -5.81 25.01
N ASN A 102 -2.10 -6.21 26.13
CA ASN A 102 -2.77 -6.94 27.21
C ASN A 102 -3.85 -6.13 27.95
N ALA A 103 -3.82 -4.80 27.84
CA ALA A 103 -4.74 -3.90 28.53
C ALA A 103 -6.06 -3.71 27.77
N PHE A 104 -6.19 -4.23 26.55
CA PHE A 104 -7.33 -3.98 25.67
C PHE A 104 -8.29 -5.16 25.60
N SER A 105 -9.55 -4.84 25.34
CA SER A 105 -10.55 -5.85 25.01
C SER A 105 -10.20 -6.55 23.68
N PRO A 106 -10.70 -7.79 23.44
CA PRO A 106 -10.51 -8.48 22.16
C PRO A 106 -10.92 -7.65 20.96
N GLU A 107 -11.98 -6.87 21.09
CA GLU A 107 -12.50 -5.98 20.06
C GLU A 107 -11.53 -4.85 19.72
N THR A 108 -10.96 -4.23 20.75
CA THR A 108 -9.95 -3.19 20.56
C THR A 108 -8.69 -3.77 19.92
N LEU A 109 -8.32 -5.00 20.28
CA LEU A 109 -7.17 -5.68 19.68
C LEU A 109 -7.34 -5.91 18.18
N VAL A 110 -8.55 -6.17 17.69
CA VAL A 110 -8.83 -6.30 16.24
C VAL A 110 -8.50 -5.00 15.52
N ILE A 111 -8.98 -3.89 16.05
CA ILE A 111 -8.76 -2.56 15.49
C ILE A 111 -7.26 -2.23 15.51
N LEU A 112 -6.63 -2.47 16.67
CA LEU A 112 -5.21 -2.23 16.84
C LEU A 112 -4.35 -3.09 15.91
N ALA A 113 -4.74 -4.32 15.60
CA ALA A 113 -4.00 -5.18 14.68
C ALA A 113 -3.90 -4.59 13.28
N GLU A 114 -4.98 -3.99 12.77
CA GLU A 114 -4.94 -3.30 11.48
C GLU A 114 -4.14 -2.01 11.54
N VAL A 115 -4.29 -1.24 12.60
CA VAL A 115 -3.52 -0.02 12.84
C VAL A 115 -2.03 -0.31 12.93
N PHE A 116 -1.65 -1.33 13.70
CA PHE A 116 -0.25 -1.73 13.90
C PHE A 116 0.35 -2.53 12.74
N GLN A 117 -0.43 -2.93 11.77
CA GLN A 117 0.14 -3.37 10.50
C GLN A 117 1.11 -2.32 9.95
N GLY A 118 0.82 -1.04 10.13
CA GLY A 118 1.68 0.07 9.74
C GLY A 118 2.94 0.27 10.60
N ASP A 119 2.85 0.01 11.91
CA ASP A 119 3.91 0.39 12.88
C ASP A 119 4.76 -0.78 13.40
N ALA A 120 4.34 -2.01 13.16
CA ALA A 120 5.06 -3.19 13.66
C ALA A 120 6.30 -3.51 12.82
N GLY A 121 7.33 -2.73 12.88
CA GLY A 121 8.55 -2.81 12.07
C GLY A 121 9.22 -4.18 11.91
N ASP A 122 8.67 -5.27 12.46
CA ASP A 122 9.17 -6.63 12.28
C ASP A 122 8.06 -7.69 12.23
N PRO A 123 8.23 -8.74 11.40
CA PRO A 123 7.23 -9.78 11.19
C PRO A 123 6.85 -10.58 12.44
N ASP A 124 7.78 -10.82 13.35
CA ASP A 124 7.53 -11.63 14.55
C ASP A 124 6.66 -10.89 15.55
N SER A 125 6.91 -9.59 15.75
CA SER A 125 6.08 -8.75 16.61
C SER A 125 4.65 -8.64 16.09
N LEU A 126 4.48 -8.41 14.78
CA LEU A 126 3.17 -8.38 14.16
C LEU A 126 2.47 -9.74 14.24
N ALA A 127 3.18 -10.83 13.97
CA ALA A 127 2.63 -12.17 14.08
C ALA A 127 2.19 -12.52 15.51
N ASN A 128 2.97 -12.13 16.52
CA ASN A 128 2.62 -12.34 17.93
C ASN A 128 1.35 -11.58 18.31
N LEU A 129 1.22 -10.33 17.85
CA LEU A 129 0.01 -9.53 18.04
C LEU A 129 -1.20 -10.21 17.41
N MET A 130 -1.07 -10.63 16.13
CA MET A 130 -2.15 -11.31 15.42
C MET A 130 -2.55 -12.63 16.07
N VAL A 131 -1.60 -13.47 16.47
CA VAL A 131 -1.87 -14.75 17.14
C VAL A 131 -2.65 -14.52 18.43
N LYS A 132 -2.21 -13.58 19.26
CA LYS A 132 -2.89 -13.25 20.49
C LYS A 132 -4.32 -12.74 20.27
N LEU A 133 -4.47 -11.87 19.28
CA LEU A 133 -5.77 -11.38 18.84
C LEU A 133 -6.71 -12.54 18.46
N TYR A 134 -6.22 -13.48 17.65
CA TYR A 134 -6.99 -14.64 17.21
C TYR A 134 -7.36 -15.57 18.35
N GLU A 135 -6.47 -15.78 19.30
CA GLU A 135 -6.75 -16.59 20.48
C GLU A 135 -7.89 -16.01 21.33
N GLU A 136 -7.89 -14.69 21.53
CA GLU A 136 -8.94 -14.01 22.30
C GLU A 136 -10.29 -14.02 21.56
N LEU A 137 -10.27 -13.76 20.25
CA LEU A 137 -11.49 -13.79 19.44
C LEU A 137 -12.07 -15.20 19.29
N SER A 138 -11.23 -16.20 19.22
CA SER A 138 -11.66 -17.60 19.22
C SER A 138 -12.37 -17.99 20.50
N LYS A 139 -11.90 -17.53 21.66
CA LYS A 139 -12.59 -17.72 22.95
C LYS A 139 -13.98 -17.09 22.95
N ALA A 140 -14.15 -15.95 22.30
CA ALA A 140 -15.43 -15.29 22.11
C ALA A 140 -16.34 -16.01 21.08
N GLY A 141 -15.82 -17.04 20.39
CA GLY A 141 -16.53 -17.81 19.36
C GLY A 141 -16.87 -16.97 18.13
N VAL A 142 -16.05 -15.99 17.80
CA VAL A 142 -16.21 -15.12 16.63
C VAL A 142 -15.46 -15.72 15.46
N LYS A 143 -16.11 -15.87 14.30
CA LYS A 143 -15.44 -16.18 13.05
C LYS A 143 -14.99 -14.89 12.40
N ILE A 144 -13.72 -14.80 12.06
CA ILE A 144 -13.12 -13.60 11.45
C ILE A 144 -12.41 -13.98 10.18
N THR A 145 -12.65 -13.19 9.14
CA THR A 145 -11.87 -13.22 7.90
C THR A 145 -11.08 -11.92 7.82
N ILE A 146 -9.76 -12.02 7.73
CA ILE A 146 -8.88 -10.87 7.55
C ILE A 146 -8.42 -10.84 6.11
N GLY A 147 -8.70 -9.76 5.41
CA GLY A 147 -8.13 -9.44 4.12
C GLY A 147 -6.71 -8.88 4.25
N LYS A 148 -6.04 -8.73 3.14
CA LYS A 148 -4.71 -8.10 3.03
C LYS A 148 -4.77 -6.61 3.40
N GLY A 149 -5.89 -5.97 3.07
CA GLY A 149 -6.08 -4.55 3.26
C GLY A 149 -6.46 -4.19 4.67
N HIS A 150 -7.62 -3.62 4.81
CA HIS A 150 -8.05 -2.97 6.04
C HIS A 150 -9.39 -3.51 6.56
N SER A 151 -9.89 -4.60 5.98
CA SER A 151 -11.22 -5.10 6.32
C SER A 151 -11.15 -6.31 7.22
N ILE A 152 -11.74 -6.20 8.40
CA ILE A 152 -12.01 -7.31 9.29
C ILE A 152 -13.50 -7.58 9.29
N VAL A 153 -13.87 -8.81 9.01
CA VAL A 153 -15.26 -9.23 8.92
C VAL A 153 -15.56 -10.22 10.03
N SER A 154 -16.48 -9.87 10.89
CA SER A 154 -17.04 -10.79 11.89
C SER A 154 -18.40 -11.28 11.44
N THR A 155 -18.61 -12.59 11.40
CA THR A 155 -19.88 -13.20 11.04
C THR A 155 -20.79 -13.46 12.24
N LYS A 156 -20.36 -13.15 13.45
CA LYS A 156 -21.16 -13.34 14.66
C LYS A 156 -22.04 -12.12 14.96
N PRO A 157 -23.37 -12.28 15.00
CA PRO A 157 -24.32 -11.15 15.09
C PRO A 157 -24.20 -10.30 16.36
N ASN A 158 -23.64 -10.83 17.44
CA ASN A 158 -23.61 -10.21 18.76
C ASN A 158 -22.22 -9.86 19.29
N ALA A 159 -21.19 -9.91 18.46
CA ALA A 159 -19.88 -9.43 18.87
C ALA A 159 -19.94 -7.92 18.98
N SER A 160 -19.76 -7.38 20.18
CA SER A 160 -19.55 -5.94 20.36
C SER A 160 -18.17 -5.63 19.90
N ILE A 161 -17.99 -4.81 18.92
CA ILE A 161 -16.70 -4.33 18.54
C ILE A 161 -16.68 -2.85 18.76
N TYR A 162 -15.58 -2.42 19.24
CA TYR A 162 -15.40 -1.10 19.76
C TYR A 162 -15.00 -0.15 18.63
N VAL A 163 -15.41 1.06 18.69
CA VAL A 163 -14.94 2.25 18.00
C VAL A 163 -15.73 2.68 16.76
N LEU A 164 -16.07 1.84 15.84
CA LEU A 164 -17.02 2.20 14.80
C LEU A 164 -18.07 1.11 14.76
N ASP A 165 -19.23 1.44 15.25
CA ASP A 165 -20.26 0.42 15.32
C ASP A 165 -20.68 0.04 13.90
N PHE A 166 -20.59 -1.07 13.57
CA PHE A 166 -20.64 -1.95 12.48
C PHE A 166 -21.62 -1.70 11.44
N VAL A 167 -21.12 -1.95 10.28
CA VAL A 167 -21.90 -2.38 9.15
C VAL A 167 -22.59 -3.68 9.47
N LYS A 168 -23.89 -3.65 9.73
CA LYS A 168 -24.71 -4.83 9.64
C LYS A 168 -25.17 -5.00 8.20
N THR A 169 -24.49 -5.83 7.44
CA THR A 169 -24.97 -6.21 6.12
C THR A 169 -25.45 -7.65 6.09
N ARG A 170 -26.35 -7.95 5.19
CA ARG A 170 -26.91 -9.27 5.02
C ARG A 170 -26.25 -9.97 3.84
N VAL A 171 -25.55 -11.05 4.10
CA VAL A 171 -24.99 -11.90 3.04
C VAL A 171 -26.12 -12.64 2.37
N LYS A 172 -26.14 -12.66 1.03
CA LYS A 172 -27.16 -13.29 0.20
C LYS A 172 -26.61 -14.55 -0.46
N ASN A 173 -27.50 -15.43 -0.88
CA ASN A 173 -27.14 -16.67 -1.59
C ASN A 173 -26.99 -16.47 -3.09
N ASP A 174 -27.70 -15.47 -3.65
CA ASP A 174 -27.82 -15.17 -5.06
C ASP A 174 -26.89 -14.05 -5.53
N SER A 175 -26.01 -13.61 -4.67
CA SER A 175 -24.98 -12.60 -4.96
C SER A 175 -23.84 -12.68 -3.97
N TYR A 176 -22.70 -12.08 -4.35
CA TYR A 176 -21.61 -11.78 -3.43
C TYR A 176 -21.83 -10.42 -2.75
N THR A 177 -21.46 -10.33 -1.49
CA THR A 177 -21.29 -9.05 -0.80
C THR A 177 -19.80 -8.75 -0.74
N LEU A 178 -19.39 -7.65 -1.34
CA LEU A 178 -18.02 -7.16 -1.29
C LEU A 178 -17.93 -6.07 -0.25
N VAL A 179 -16.85 -6.07 0.51
CA VAL A 179 -16.63 -5.11 1.60
C VAL A 179 -15.21 -4.62 1.55
N ASN A 180 -15.04 -3.31 1.62
CA ASN A 180 -13.74 -2.67 1.82
C ASN A 180 -13.83 -1.59 2.89
N ASN A 181 -12.70 -1.27 3.49
CA ASN A 181 -12.55 -0.16 4.41
C ASN A 181 -11.26 0.58 4.10
N ASP A 182 -11.36 1.88 3.95
CA ASP A 182 -10.19 2.73 3.78
C ASP A 182 -10.40 4.12 4.36
N THR A 183 -9.33 4.70 4.90
CA THR A 183 -9.32 6.02 5.52
C THR A 183 -8.08 6.80 5.12
N ILE A 184 -8.20 8.11 5.10
CA ILE A 184 -7.07 9.03 4.93
C ILE A 184 -7.15 10.17 5.94
N GLN A 185 -6.02 10.81 6.23
CA GLN A 185 -6.01 12.05 7.01
C GLN A 185 -6.12 13.27 6.10
N VAL A 186 -5.27 13.34 5.08
CA VAL A 186 -5.26 14.45 4.12
C VAL A 186 -4.54 14.01 2.85
N ILE A 187 -5.02 14.49 1.72
CA ILE A 187 -4.35 14.26 0.45
C ILE A 187 -3.66 15.53 -0.09
N ASP A 188 -4.30 16.67 0.00
CA ASP A 188 -3.74 17.96 -0.38
C ASP A 188 -3.82 18.96 0.79
N PRO A 189 -2.68 19.27 1.43
CA PRO A 189 -2.66 20.21 2.55
C PRO A 189 -2.89 21.67 2.13
N THR A 190 -3.02 21.95 0.84
CA THR A 190 -3.37 23.29 0.34
C THR A 190 -4.87 23.50 0.18
N ASP A 191 -5.66 22.43 0.31
CA ASP A 191 -7.11 22.51 0.35
C ASP A 191 -7.64 22.89 1.74
N ASP A 192 -8.91 23.29 1.78
CA ASP A 192 -9.63 23.40 3.06
C ASP A 192 -9.80 22.01 3.68
N ILE A 193 -9.67 21.91 5.01
CA ILE A 193 -9.73 20.67 5.78
C ILE A 193 -11.00 19.87 5.47
N ALA A 194 -12.14 20.55 5.32
CA ALA A 194 -13.42 19.96 5.00
C ALA A 194 -13.86 20.24 3.56
N SER A 195 -12.93 20.23 2.61
CA SER A 195 -13.27 20.42 1.20
C SER A 195 -13.93 19.16 0.62
N TYR A 196 -14.83 19.37 -0.34
CA TYR A 196 -15.42 18.27 -1.11
C TYR A 196 -14.35 17.40 -1.79
N ARG A 197 -13.24 17.99 -2.26
CA ARG A 197 -12.14 17.27 -2.91
C ARG A 197 -11.46 16.30 -1.93
N GLN A 198 -11.17 16.71 -0.70
CA GLN A 198 -10.62 15.82 0.33
C GLN A 198 -11.55 14.63 0.60
N VAL A 199 -12.83 14.90 0.82
CA VAL A 199 -13.84 13.87 1.09
C VAL A 199 -14.02 12.94 -0.10
N SER A 200 -14.13 13.48 -1.31
CA SER A 200 -14.35 12.65 -2.50
C SER A 200 -13.15 11.76 -2.82
N VAL A 201 -11.93 12.22 -2.60
CA VAL A 201 -10.74 11.36 -2.72
C VAL A 201 -10.79 10.23 -1.69
N ALA A 202 -11.08 10.52 -0.42
CA ALA A 202 -11.14 9.52 0.64
C ALA A 202 -12.19 8.43 0.37
N LEU A 203 -13.40 8.84 -0.02
CA LEU A 203 -14.49 7.90 -0.29
C LEU A 203 -14.30 7.15 -1.61
N SER A 204 -13.71 7.78 -2.63
CA SER A 204 -13.34 7.10 -3.86
C SER A 204 -12.27 6.04 -3.62
N ASN A 205 -11.33 6.27 -2.71
CA ASN A 205 -10.33 5.30 -2.31
C ASN A 205 -10.99 4.05 -1.73
N ALA A 206 -11.91 4.21 -0.79
CA ALA A 206 -12.64 3.09 -0.21
C ALA A 206 -13.47 2.30 -1.25
N LEU A 207 -14.01 2.97 -2.27
CA LEU A 207 -14.80 2.33 -3.33
C LEU A 207 -13.96 1.66 -4.40
N ASN A 208 -12.73 2.12 -4.64
CA ASN A 208 -11.95 1.70 -5.80
C ASN A 208 -11.66 0.20 -5.80
N ASP A 209 -11.48 -0.38 -4.63
CA ASP A 209 -11.32 -1.82 -4.48
C ASP A 209 -12.56 -2.59 -4.91
N LEU A 210 -13.77 -2.12 -4.53
CA LEU A 210 -15.02 -2.71 -4.99
C LEU A 210 -15.18 -2.57 -6.51
N PHE A 211 -14.89 -1.39 -7.04
CA PHE A 211 -14.97 -1.10 -8.46
C PHE A 211 -13.99 -1.96 -9.28
N SER A 212 -12.81 -2.24 -8.72
CA SER A 212 -11.84 -3.14 -9.36
C SER A 212 -12.42 -4.55 -9.58
N LYS A 213 -13.35 -4.98 -8.74
CA LYS A 213 -14.03 -6.28 -8.86
C LYS A 213 -15.32 -6.22 -9.69
N GLY A 214 -15.63 -5.08 -10.31
CA GLY A 214 -16.86 -4.91 -11.09
C GLY A 214 -18.11 -4.68 -10.24
N THR A 215 -17.96 -4.37 -8.97
CA THR A 215 -19.06 -4.13 -8.02
C THR A 215 -19.44 -2.66 -8.01
N TYR A 216 -20.67 -2.34 -8.39
CA TYR A 216 -21.19 -0.97 -8.43
C TYR A 216 -22.67 -0.87 -8.01
N LYS A 217 -23.27 -1.98 -7.60
CA LYS A 217 -24.69 -2.05 -7.23
C LYS A 217 -24.84 -2.04 -5.71
N ASN A 218 -25.93 -1.46 -5.23
CA ASN A 218 -26.31 -1.49 -3.82
C ASN A 218 -25.17 -1.06 -2.89
N LEU A 219 -24.54 0.08 -3.23
CA LEU A 219 -23.44 0.62 -2.46
C LEU A 219 -23.97 1.19 -1.13
N GLU A 220 -23.42 0.72 -0.02
CA GLU A 220 -23.72 1.20 1.31
C GLU A 220 -22.47 1.75 1.97
N PHE A 221 -22.59 2.89 2.63
CA PHE A 221 -21.47 3.62 3.21
C PHE A 221 -21.68 3.78 4.71
N TYR A 222 -20.63 3.48 5.45
CA TYR A 222 -20.51 3.64 6.89
C TYR A 222 -19.30 4.55 7.15
N PRO A 223 -19.47 5.88 6.99
CA PRO A 223 -18.34 6.78 6.86
C PRO A 223 -17.76 7.19 8.21
N VAL A 224 -16.45 7.43 8.18
CA VAL A 224 -15.71 8.17 9.19
C VAL A 224 -15.48 9.58 8.68
N TYR A 225 -15.80 10.56 9.52
CA TYR A 225 -15.59 11.99 9.25
C TYR A 225 -15.16 12.72 10.52
N ASP A 226 -14.29 12.08 11.29
CA ASP A 226 -13.83 12.61 12.57
C ASP A 226 -12.88 13.78 12.38
N ALA A 227 -13.15 14.86 13.08
CA ALA A 227 -12.28 16.03 13.15
C ALA A 227 -12.68 16.93 14.32
N PRO A 228 -11.72 17.67 14.91
CA PRO A 228 -12.04 18.55 16.02
C PRO A 228 -12.85 19.78 15.59
N GLY A 229 -13.66 20.30 16.52
CA GLY A 229 -14.41 21.55 16.33
C GLY A 229 -15.50 21.46 15.28
N GLU A 230 -15.65 22.51 14.48
CA GLU A 230 -16.69 22.65 13.45
C GLU A 230 -16.43 21.80 12.19
N TYR A 231 -15.24 21.21 12.05
CA TYR A 231 -14.87 20.48 10.84
C TYR A 231 -15.67 19.20 10.66
N GLY A 232 -16.07 18.52 11.77
CA GLY A 232 -16.87 17.30 11.70
C GLY A 232 -18.20 17.49 10.95
N ASP A 233 -18.96 18.54 11.30
CA ASP A 233 -20.25 18.84 10.65
C ASP A 233 -20.07 19.22 9.18
N ARG A 234 -19.00 19.95 8.84
CA ARG A 234 -18.69 20.33 7.47
C ARG A 234 -18.30 19.11 6.64
N LEU A 235 -17.47 18.20 7.19
CA LEU A 235 -17.13 16.93 6.58
C LEU A 235 -18.35 16.07 6.32
N LEU A 236 -19.25 15.95 7.32
CA LEU A 236 -20.50 15.20 7.19
C LEU A 236 -21.36 15.69 6.01
N ALA A 237 -21.43 17.00 5.81
CA ALA A 237 -22.19 17.57 4.69
C ALA A 237 -21.61 17.12 3.34
N GLU A 238 -20.29 17.18 3.19
CA GLU A 238 -19.62 16.77 1.95
C GLU A 238 -19.62 15.23 1.76
N VAL A 239 -19.53 14.46 2.84
CA VAL A 239 -19.69 13.00 2.84
C VAL A 239 -21.08 12.62 2.30
N LYS A 240 -22.14 13.22 2.84
CA LYS A 240 -23.51 12.98 2.36
C LYS A 240 -23.70 13.39 0.91
N ARG A 241 -23.08 14.50 0.51
CA ARG A 241 -23.11 14.96 -0.88
C ARG A 241 -22.48 13.93 -1.82
N TYR A 242 -21.27 13.46 -1.52
CA TYR A 242 -20.57 12.46 -2.34
C TYR A 242 -21.35 11.15 -2.44
N ILE A 243 -21.84 10.63 -1.29
CA ILE A 243 -22.60 9.38 -1.26
C ILE A 243 -23.86 9.47 -2.13
N ASN A 244 -24.55 10.60 -2.07
CA ASN A 244 -25.73 10.84 -2.90
C ASN A 244 -25.35 10.91 -4.41
N GLU A 245 -24.23 11.55 -4.76
CA GLU A 245 -23.76 11.65 -6.15
C GLU A 245 -23.41 10.28 -6.75
N VAL A 246 -22.86 9.37 -5.97
CA VAL A 246 -22.56 7.99 -6.42
C VAL A 246 -23.75 7.04 -6.34
N GLY A 247 -24.91 7.53 -5.87
CA GLY A 247 -26.12 6.72 -5.72
C GLY A 247 -26.04 5.70 -4.59
N GLY A 248 -25.19 5.95 -3.59
CA GLY A 248 -25.01 5.10 -2.43
C GLY A 248 -26.02 5.41 -1.30
N ARG A 249 -26.05 4.54 -0.30
CA ARG A 249 -26.81 4.72 0.93
C ARG A 249 -25.87 5.11 2.07
N PHE A 250 -26.17 6.22 2.71
CA PHE A 250 -25.49 6.68 3.94
C PHE A 250 -26.05 5.96 5.16
N HIS A 251 -25.17 5.43 5.99
CA HIS A 251 -25.49 4.94 7.32
C HIS A 251 -24.79 5.81 8.36
N ASP A 252 -25.56 6.28 9.31
CA ASP A 252 -25.01 7.03 10.43
C ASP A 252 -24.34 6.06 11.41
N VAL A 253 -23.07 6.35 11.72
CA VAL A 253 -22.27 5.56 12.65
C VAL A 253 -21.66 6.47 13.71
N GLU A 254 -21.52 5.94 14.91
CA GLU A 254 -20.84 6.67 15.98
C GLU A 254 -19.41 6.99 15.56
N GLN A 255 -19.04 8.27 15.65
CA GLN A 255 -17.70 8.70 15.28
C GLN A 255 -16.72 8.41 16.42
N PRO A 256 -15.46 8.04 16.12
CA PRO A 256 -14.49 7.59 17.12
C PRO A 256 -14.08 8.66 18.13
N GLY A 257 -14.27 9.94 17.81
CA GLY A 257 -13.93 11.06 18.71
C GLY A 257 -12.44 11.13 19.04
N LEU A 258 -11.58 10.79 18.08
CA LEU A 258 -10.14 10.70 18.28
C LEU A 258 -9.46 12.05 18.47
N GLY A 259 -10.16 13.15 18.12
CA GLY A 259 -9.64 14.51 18.25
C GLY A 259 -8.65 14.92 17.17
N TYR A 260 -8.51 14.14 16.09
CA TYR A 260 -7.73 14.47 14.89
C TYR A 260 -8.48 14.11 13.61
N LEU A 261 -8.00 14.60 12.48
CA LEU A 261 -8.65 14.41 11.19
C LEU A 261 -8.56 12.96 10.72
N LEU A 262 -9.72 12.36 10.44
CA LEU A 262 -9.83 11.07 9.77
C LEU A 262 -11.05 11.06 8.86
N ILE A 263 -10.84 10.74 7.58
CA ILE A 263 -11.90 10.71 6.57
C ILE A 263 -11.83 9.39 5.82
N GLY A 264 -12.96 8.73 5.64
CA GLY A 264 -13.03 7.49 4.88
C GLY A 264 -14.37 6.80 5.06
N SER A 265 -14.43 5.53 4.73
CA SER A 265 -15.65 4.73 4.92
C SER A 265 -15.33 3.25 4.92
N THR A 266 -16.09 2.49 5.70
CA THR A 266 -16.39 1.13 5.28
C THR A 266 -17.46 1.23 4.21
N VAL A 267 -17.26 0.49 3.13
CA VAL A 267 -18.20 0.42 2.01
C VAL A 267 -18.56 -1.02 1.73
N THR A 268 -19.83 -1.26 1.42
CA THR A 268 -20.26 -2.56 0.92
C THR A 268 -20.93 -2.41 -0.43
N GLY A 269 -20.88 -3.46 -1.24
CA GLY A 269 -21.56 -3.50 -2.53
C GLY A 269 -21.96 -4.92 -2.87
N GLU A 270 -22.87 -5.05 -3.83
CA GLU A 270 -23.41 -6.33 -4.27
C GLU A 270 -22.91 -6.67 -5.67
N LEU A 271 -22.47 -7.92 -5.86
CA LEU A 271 -22.06 -8.48 -7.14
C LEU A 271 -22.83 -9.77 -7.40
N ASP A 272 -23.70 -9.73 -8.42
CA ASP A 272 -24.53 -10.85 -8.88
C ASP A 272 -23.86 -11.66 -10.01
N LYS A 273 -22.54 -11.59 -10.11
CA LYS A 273 -21.67 -12.34 -11.02
C LYS A 273 -20.50 -12.96 -10.27
N GLU A 274 -19.76 -13.86 -10.91
CA GLU A 274 -18.52 -14.36 -10.34
C GLU A 274 -17.43 -13.29 -10.33
N PRO A 275 -16.76 -13.00 -9.20
CA PRO A 275 -15.72 -11.99 -9.14
C PRO A 275 -14.48 -12.37 -9.97
N PRO A 276 -13.71 -11.40 -10.49
CA PRO A 276 -12.54 -11.65 -11.31
C PRO A 276 -11.34 -12.12 -10.47
N MET A 277 -11.45 -13.34 -9.94
CA MET A 277 -10.47 -14.01 -9.07
C MET A 277 -10.07 -15.39 -9.62
N PHE A 278 -10.04 -15.52 -10.95
CA PHE A 278 -9.72 -16.78 -11.65
C PHE A 278 -8.21 -16.98 -11.80
N TYR A 279 -7.48 -16.89 -10.69
CA TYR A 279 -6.01 -16.91 -10.68
C TYR A 279 -5.42 -18.18 -11.27
N SER A 280 -6.09 -19.32 -11.11
CA SER A 280 -5.68 -20.59 -11.70
C SER A 280 -5.84 -20.65 -13.22
N ALA A 281 -6.69 -19.82 -13.81
CA ALA A 281 -6.93 -19.77 -15.24
C ALA A 281 -5.90 -18.90 -15.99
N ILE A 282 -5.17 -18.05 -15.28
CA ILE A 282 -4.17 -17.17 -15.90
C ILE A 282 -3.01 -18.01 -16.44
N ARG A 283 -2.66 -17.75 -17.70
CA ARG A 283 -1.66 -18.52 -18.45
C ARG A 283 -0.83 -17.63 -19.39
N GLU A 284 0.20 -18.21 -19.96
CA GLU A 284 1.05 -17.56 -20.96
C GLU A 284 0.22 -16.93 -22.08
N GLY A 285 0.59 -15.72 -22.50
CA GLY A 285 -0.08 -14.94 -23.51
C GLY A 285 -1.20 -14.03 -22.99
N PHE A 286 -1.66 -14.19 -21.75
CA PHE A 286 -2.58 -13.21 -21.14
C PHE A 286 -1.89 -11.86 -21.04
N LYS A 287 -2.65 -10.78 -21.29
CA LYS A 287 -2.14 -9.41 -21.28
C LYS A 287 -2.47 -8.72 -19.97
N VAL A 288 -1.68 -7.71 -19.66
CA VAL A 288 -1.87 -6.82 -18.52
C VAL A 288 -2.22 -5.44 -19.04
N LEU A 289 -3.41 -4.97 -18.71
CA LEU A 289 -3.95 -3.67 -19.05
C LEU A 289 -4.03 -2.81 -17.80
N VAL A 290 -3.70 -1.52 -17.90
CA VAL A 290 -4.06 -0.50 -16.90
C VAL A 290 -5.03 0.49 -17.50
N THR A 291 -6.00 0.95 -16.71
CA THR A 291 -7.08 1.82 -17.19
C THR A 291 -6.60 3.25 -17.49
N ARG A 292 -5.52 3.69 -16.87
CA ARG A 292 -4.85 4.98 -17.09
C ARG A 292 -3.42 4.99 -16.52
N PRO A 293 -2.59 6.01 -16.83
CA PRO A 293 -1.33 6.25 -16.12
C PRO A 293 -1.53 6.41 -14.61
N PHE A 294 -0.51 6.05 -13.83
CA PHE A 294 -0.49 6.06 -12.37
C PHE A 294 0.76 6.77 -11.83
N GLY A 295 1.00 6.73 -10.53
CA GLY A 295 2.11 7.43 -9.87
C GLY A 295 1.69 8.77 -9.29
N GLU A 296 0.44 8.90 -8.88
CA GLU A 296 -0.18 10.10 -8.32
C GLU A 296 0.58 10.64 -7.11
N LEU A 297 1.07 9.73 -6.26
CA LEU A 297 1.75 10.10 -5.02
C LEU A 297 3.09 10.78 -5.27
N SER A 298 3.78 10.47 -6.37
CA SER A 298 5.01 11.17 -6.73
C SER A 298 4.77 12.65 -7.04
N ILE A 299 3.63 12.96 -7.66
CA ILE A 299 3.21 14.34 -7.96
C ILE A 299 2.92 15.10 -6.65
N ILE A 300 2.06 14.51 -5.81
CA ILE A 300 1.62 15.13 -4.55
C ILE A 300 2.81 15.26 -3.58
N GLY A 301 3.58 14.19 -3.40
CA GLY A 301 4.75 14.18 -2.51
C GLY A 301 5.82 15.17 -2.94
N THR A 302 6.09 15.28 -4.26
CA THR A 302 7.02 16.29 -4.77
C THR A 302 6.49 17.68 -4.48
N TYR A 303 5.23 17.99 -4.80
CA TYR A 303 4.63 19.29 -4.52
C TYR A 303 4.78 19.68 -3.04
N VAL A 304 4.47 18.77 -2.11
CA VAL A 304 4.66 19.01 -0.67
C VAL A 304 6.13 19.22 -0.33
N GLY A 305 7.03 18.35 -0.81
CA GLY A 305 8.46 18.43 -0.54
C GLY A 305 9.10 19.75 -0.97
N LEU A 306 8.74 20.26 -2.16
CA LEU A 306 9.24 21.53 -2.66
C LEU A 306 8.85 22.74 -1.78
N HIS A 307 7.70 22.68 -1.10
CA HIS A 307 7.23 23.78 -0.26
C HIS A 307 7.80 23.77 1.17
N VAL A 308 8.50 22.71 1.55
CA VAL A 308 9.19 22.61 2.85
C VAL A 308 10.71 22.71 2.73
N ASP A 309 11.25 22.65 1.50
CA ASP A 309 12.68 22.72 1.20
C ASP A 309 12.93 23.65 0.01
N GLU A 310 13.46 24.84 0.27
CA GLU A 310 13.68 25.86 -0.76
C GLU A 310 14.78 25.51 -1.76
N ASP A 311 15.80 24.76 -1.33
CA ASP A 311 16.87 24.32 -2.23
C ASP A 311 16.33 23.28 -3.23
N LEU A 312 15.45 22.41 -2.73
CA LEU A 312 14.76 21.43 -3.55
C LEU A 312 13.80 22.09 -4.54
N TYR A 313 13.12 23.17 -4.12
CA TYR A 313 12.25 23.98 -4.97
C TYR A 313 13.02 24.55 -6.16
N ASP A 314 14.12 25.25 -5.89
CA ASP A 314 14.95 25.88 -6.94
C ASP A 314 15.57 24.84 -7.88
N LYS A 315 15.98 23.70 -7.33
CA LYS A 315 16.49 22.57 -8.11
C LYS A 315 15.43 22.02 -9.06
N PHE A 316 14.20 21.85 -8.58
CA PHE A 316 13.09 21.32 -9.39
C PHE A 316 12.75 22.25 -10.55
N GLU A 317 12.61 23.58 -10.29
CA GLU A 317 12.33 24.56 -11.34
C GLU A 317 13.43 24.61 -12.41
N LYS A 318 14.67 24.39 -12.02
CA LYS A 318 15.81 24.37 -12.93
C LYS A 318 15.90 23.09 -13.76
N GLU A 319 15.59 21.94 -13.16
CA GLU A 319 15.90 20.63 -13.75
C GLU A 319 14.69 19.94 -14.38
N VAL A 320 13.46 20.28 -13.96
CA VAL A 320 12.25 19.54 -14.37
C VAL A 320 11.24 20.45 -15.04
N MET A 321 10.54 21.28 -14.28
CA MET A 321 9.50 22.19 -14.76
C MET A 321 9.19 23.28 -13.72
N SER A 322 8.41 24.29 -14.11
CA SER A 322 7.96 25.29 -13.13
C SER A 322 7.02 24.68 -12.10
N VAL A 323 7.10 25.16 -10.85
CA VAL A 323 6.17 24.70 -9.78
C VAL A 323 4.71 25.06 -10.11
N ASN A 324 4.47 26.09 -10.91
CA ASN A 324 3.14 26.40 -11.46
C ASN A 324 2.58 25.28 -12.34
N GLU A 325 3.44 24.64 -13.11
CA GLU A 325 3.05 23.51 -13.96
C GLU A 325 2.80 22.24 -13.13
N LEU A 326 3.66 21.98 -12.15
CA LEU A 326 3.47 20.90 -11.18
C LEU A 326 2.15 21.06 -10.42
N GLU A 327 1.80 22.29 -9.99
CA GLU A 327 0.51 22.55 -9.31
C GLU A 327 -0.68 22.23 -10.21
N ARG A 328 -0.61 22.58 -11.51
CA ARG A 328 -1.68 22.22 -12.46
C ARG A 328 -1.80 20.68 -12.63
N ILE A 329 -0.65 20.00 -12.78
CA ILE A 329 -0.65 18.52 -12.86
C ILE A 329 -1.23 17.92 -11.58
N LYS A 330 -0.86 18.44 -10.40
CA LYS A 330 -1.41 18.02 -9.11
C LYS A 330 -2.93 18.20 -9.06
N ASP A 331 -3.44 19.34 -9.50
CA ASP A 331 -4.88 19.60 -9.50
C ASP A 331 -5.64 18.69 -10.46
N ASP A 332 -5.08 18.37 -11.63
CA ASP A 332 -5.63 17.38 -12.56
C ASP A 332 -5.66 15.99 -11.93
N VAL A 333 -4.56 15.58 -11.28
CA VAL A 333 -4.44 14.30 -10.57
C VAL A 333 -5.50 14.17 -9.47
N LEU A 334 -5.62 15.20 -8.64
CA LEU A 334 -6.64 15.24 -7.58
C LEU A 334 -8.07 15.21 -8.16
N GLY A 335 -8.26 15.84 -9.30
CA GLY A 335 -9.51 15.78 -10.05
C GLY A 335 -9.85 14.37 -10.56
N TRP A 336 -8.84 13.56 -10.92
CA TRP A 336 -9.05 12.15 -11.28
C TRP A 336 -9.29 11.28 -10.05
N MET A 337 -8.51 11.50 -8.99
CA MET A 337 -8.63 10.74 -7.74
C MET A 337 -9.98 10.95 -7.04
N SER A 338 -10.60 12.12 -7.21
CA SER A 338 -11.90 12.44 -6.62
C SER A 338 -13.09 11.83 -7.38
N LYS A 339 -12.86 11.28 -8.58
CA LYS A 339 -13.92 10.67 -9.39
C LYS A 339 -14.01 9.17 -9.12
N PRO A 340 -15.20 8.65 -8.79
CA PRO A 340 -15.39 7.21 -8.60
C PRO A 340 -15.25 6.47 -9.95
N ASN A 341 -14.56 5.33 -9.95
CA ASN A 341 -14.39 4.48 -11.13
C ASN A 341 -15.63 3.61 -11.47
N ILE A 342 -16.82 4.12 -11.21
CA ILE A 342 -18.08 3.38 -11.41
C ILE A 342 -18.29 2.91 -12.85
N ASP A 343 -17.86 3.72 -13.83
CA ASP A 343 -18.00 3.33 -15.24
C ASP A 343 -16.97 2.26 -15.62
N VAL A 344 -15.79 2.26 -15.00
CA VAL A 344 -14.81 1.15 -15.13
C VAL A 344 -15.40 -0.13 -14.53
N ALA A 345 -16.01 -0.04 -13.35
CA ALA A 345 -16.66 -1.19 -12.71
C ALA A 345 -17.76 -1.78 -13.60
N LYS A 346 -18.57 -0.95 -14.26
CA LYS A 346 -19.59 -1.40 -15.22
C LYS A 346 -18.99 -2.11 -16.44
N VAL A 347 -17.83 -1.64 -16.93
CA VAL A 347 -17.11 -2.32 -18.01
C VAL A 347 -16.63 -3.69 -17.54
N ILE A 348 -15.92 -3.75 -16.42
CA ILE A 348 -15.43 -5.01 -15.84
C ILE A 348 -16.60 -5.98 -15.62
N TYR A 349 -17.70 -5.52 -15.03
CA TYR A 349 -18.89 -6.33 -14.75
C TYR A 349 -19.43 -7.04 -16.00
N ARG A 350 -19.43 -6.39 -17.17
CA ARG A 350 -19.90 -7.02 -18.43
C ARG A 350 -19.06 -8.21 -18.85
N HIS A 351 -17.77 -8.22 -18.47
CA HIS A 351 -16.82 -9.28 -18.77
C HIS A 351 -16.63 -10.28 -17.63
N LEU A 352 -17.59 -10.37 -16.69
CA LEU A 352 -17.59 -11.36 -15.63
C LEU A 352 -18.53 -12.53 -15.96
N PRO A 353 -18.19 -13.76 -15.56
CA PRO A 353 -19.12 -14.88 -15.67
C PRO A 353 -20.39 -14.66 -14.87
N GLU A 354 -21.51 -15.20 -15.37
CA GLU A 354 -22.73 -15.27 -14.57
C GLU A 354 -22.51 -16.12 -13.32
N LEU A 355 -23.25 -15.82 -12.26
CA LEU A 355 -23.12 -16.51 -10.98
C LEU A 355 -23.30 -18.03 -11.16
N GLY A 356 -22.37 -18.81 -10.65
CA GLY A 356 -22.35 -20.28 -10.77
C GLY A 356 -21.82 -20.79 -12.12
N HIS A 357 -21.39 -19.90 -13.03
CA HIS A 357 -20.80 -20.28 -14.30
C HIS A 357 -19.28 -20.26 -14.28
N GLY A 358 -18.67 -21.11 -15.07
CA GLY A 358 -17.22 -21.19 -15.18
C GLY A 358 -16.60 -20.06 -16.01
N PHE A 359 -15.33 -19.81 -15.76
CA PHE A 359 -14.50 -18.87 -16.51
C PHE A 359 -14.30 -19.34 -17.97
N LYS A 360 -14.35 -18.40 -18.90
CA LYS A 360 -14.03 -18.62 -20.31
C LYS A 360 -13.00 -17.57 -20.75
N ASP A 361 -11.89 -18.02 -21.31
CA ASP A 361 -10.76 -17.16 -21.69
C ASP A 361 -11.11 -16.03 -22.66
N ASP A 362 -12.00 -16.31 -23.62
CA ASP A 362 -12.34 -15.40 -24.70
C ASP A 362 -13.50 -14.43 -24.37
N GLU A 363 -14.06 -14.54 -23.17
CA GLU A 363 -15.23 -13.77 -22.76
C GLU A 363 -14.97 -12.99 -21.45
N HIS A 364 -14.09 -13.50 -20.57
CA HIS A 364 -14.05 -13.04 -19.20
C HIS A 364 -12.71 -12.48 -18.77
N VAL A 365 -12.77 -11.51 -17.86
CA VAL A 365 -11.62 -10.99 -17.12
C VAL A 365 -11.18 -12.03 -16.08
N ALA A 366 -9.90 -12.34 -16.06
CA ALA A 366 -9.37 -13.37 -15.16
C ALA A 366 -9.02 -12.81 -13.77
N ALA A 367 -8.40 -11.64 -13.72
CA ALA A 367 -8.05 -10.99 -12.46
C ALA A 367 -8.01 -9.47 -12.62
N THR A 368 -8.28 -8.78 -11.53
CA THR A 368 -8.18 -7.32 -11.43
C THR A 368 -7.57 -6.95 -10.08
N ILE A 369 -6.90 -5.82 -10.05
CA ILE A 369 -6.38 -5.21 -8.83
C ILE A 369 -6.32 -3.69 -9.03
N ASP A 370 -6.63 -2.89 -8.02
CA ASP A 370 -6.40 -1.46 -8.10
C ASP A 370 -4.90 -1.15 -7.89
N ILE A 371 -4.42 -0.06 -8.50
CA ILE A 371 -3.05 0.39 -8.34
C ILE A 371 -3.05 1.47 -7.24
N SER A 372 -3.14 1.02 -5.99
CA SER A 372 -3.07 1.92 -4.84
C SER A 372 -1.98 1.48 -3.86
N GLY A 373 -1.32 2.45 -3.23
CA GLY A 373 -0.15 2.23 -2.39
C GLY A 373 1.09 1.81 -3.19
N PRO A 374 1.35 0.52 -3.40
CA PRO A 374 2.67 0.04 -3.83
C PRO A 374 3.00 0.20 -5.32
N GLY A 375 2.23 0.99 -6.10
CA GLY A 375 2.56 1.25 -7.50
C GLY A 375 2.76 -0.02 -8.33
N ILE A 376 3.92 -0.18 -8.98
CA ILE A 376 4.20 -1.37 -9.81
C ILE A 376 4.26 -2.68 -9.01
N PHE A 377 4.41 -2.63 -7.71
CA PHE A 377 4.48 -3.85 -6.90
C PHE A 377 3.15 -4.58 -6.78
N VAL A 378 2.01 -3.95 -7.14
CA VAL A 378 0.74 -4.68 -7.31
C VAL A 378 0.86 -5.80 -8.36
N PHE A 379 1.65 -5.58 -9.42
CA PHE A 379 1.90 -6.61 -10.44
C PHE A 379 2.82 -7.72 -9.93
N LYS A 380 3.74 -7.41 -9.00
CA LYS A 380 4.55 -8.42 -8.32
C LYS A 380 3.67 -9.31 -7.43
N GLU A 381 2.76 -8.70 -6.67
CA GLU A 381 1.79 -9.43 -5.88
C GLU A 381 0.89 -10.31 -6.75
N LEU A 382 0.41 -9.76 -7.86
CA LEU A 382 -0.41 -10.51 -8.80
C LEU A 382 0.36 -11.70 -9.37
N ALA A 383 1.62 -11.51 -9.79
CA ALA A 383 2.48 -12.57 -10.29
C ALA A 383 2.66 -13.70 -9.26
N GLU A 384 2.91 -13.35 -8.00
CA GLU A 384 3.06 -14.32 -6.91
C GLU A 384 1.76 -15.05 -6.57
N THR A 385 0.64 -14.31 -6.51
CA THR A 385 -0.69 -14.87 -6.22
C THR A 385 -1.11 -15.87 -7.28
N THR A 386 -0.90 -15.51 -8.54
CA THR A 386 -1.30 -16.34 -9.70
C THR A 386 -0.25 -17.40 -10.06
N ARG A 387 0.94 -17.32 -9.45
CA ARG A 387 2.12 -18.16 -9.77
C ARG A 387 2.48 -18.13 -11.25
N VAL A 388 2.51 -16.94 -11.82
CA VAL A 388 2.97 -16.70 -13.18
C VAL A 388 4.08 -15.66 -13.20
N ASP A 389 4.92 -15.69 -14.22
CA ASP A 389 5.86 -14.61 -14.47
C ASP A 389 5.20 -13.57 -15.36
N ILE A 390 5.17 -12.32 -14.91
CA ILE A 390 4.64 -11.18 -15.66
C ILE A 390 5.80 -10.35 -16.19
N ARG A 391 5.76 -9.99 -17.47
CA ARG A 391 6.69 -9.04 -18.08
C ARG A 391 5.97 -7.74 -18.36
N LEU A 392 6.41 -6.65 -17.74
CA LEU A 392 5.99 -5.30 -18.12
C LEU A 392 6.88 -4.80 -19.26
N SER A 393 6.26 -4.32 -20.32
CA SER A 393 6.94 -3.68 -21.47
C SER A 393 7.06 -2.16 -21.26
N SER A 394 6.16 -1.58 -20.46
CA SER A 394 6.15 -0.16 -20.11
C SER A 394 5.55 0.08 -18.74
N ILE A 395 5.87 1.25 -18.17
CA ILE A 395 5.28 1.75 -16.93
C ILE A 395 4.78 3.16 -17.22
N PRO A 396 3.46 3.30 -17.48
CA PRO A 396 2.87 4.59 -17.81
C PRO A 396 2.69 5.44 -16.56
N LEU A 397 3.68 6.24 -16.22
CA LEU A 397 3.58 7.22 -15.16
C LEU A 397 2.92 8.51 -15.67
N ILE A 398 2.22 9.22 -14.80
CA ILE A 398 1.55 10.50 -15.10
C ILE A 398 2.59 11.54 -15.53
N SER A 399 3.70 11.67 -14.79
CA SER A 399 4.86 12.47 -15.13
C SER A 399 6.14 11.72 -14.75
N PRO A 400 6.77 11.07 -15.74
CA PRO A 400 8.03 10.33 -15.52
C PRO A 400 9.15 11.22 -14.96
N GLU A 401 9.19 12.49 -15.36
CA GLU A 401 10.21 13.45 -14.95
C GLU A 401 10.07 13.80 -13.46
N VAL A 402 8.84 14.01 -12.99
CA VAL A 402 8.54 14.26 -11.58
C VAL A 402 8.85 13.01 -10.75
N ALA A 403 8.48 11.83 -11.24
CA ALA A 403 8.76 10.56 -10.56
C ALA A 403 10.28 10.31 -10.44
N GLU A 404 11.06 10.57 -11.50
CA GLU A 404 12.53 10.45 -11.48
C GLU A 404 13.14 11.45 -10.49
N PHE A 405 12.65 12.68 -10.45
CA PHE A 405 13.06 13.70 -9.49
C PHE A 405 12.74 13.29 -8.04
N ALA A 406 11.51 12.84 -7.79
CA ALA A 406 11.06 12.39 -6.47
C ALA A 406 11.94 11.25 -5.92
N ALA A 407 12.22 10.25 -6.75
CA ALA A 407 13.09 9.14 -6.38
C ALA A 407 14.54 9.59 -6.17
N SER A 408 15.08 10.42 -7.07
CA SER A 408 16.49 10.84 -7.05
C SER A 408 16.82 11.77 -5.89
N ASN A 409 15.84 12.47 -5.35
CA ASN A 409 15.98 13.35 -4.18
C ASN A 409 15.39 12.74 -2.90
N TYR A 410 15.08 11.44 -2.90
CA TYR A 410 14.57 10.69 -1.74
C TYR A 410 13.27 11.27 -1.15
N ILE A 411 12.49 11.97 -1.96
CA ILE A 411 11.13 12.38 -1.59
C ILE A 411 10.26 11.13 -1.44
N MET A 412 10.45 10.16 -2.34
CA MET A 412 9.80 8.86 -2.29
C MET A 412 10.78 7.72 -2.59
N ALA A 413 10.68 6.64 -1.85
CA ALA A 413 11.46 5.42 -2.07
C ALA A 413 10.99 4.66 -3.33
N ASP A 414 9.68 4.67 -3.58
CA ASP A 414 9.01 4.18 -4.79
C ASP A 414 8.14 5.29 -5.39
N ALA A 415 8.65 5.94 -6.43
CA ALA A 415 7.93 6.99 -7.13
C ALA A 415 6.91 6.48 -8.16
N THR A 416 6.68 5.17 -8.23
CA THR A 416 5.57 4.58 -8.99
C THR A 416 4.29 4.46 -8.16
N ALA A 417 4.38 4.75 -6.86
CA ALA A 417 3.26 4.66 -5.93
C ALA A 417 2.07 5.50 -6.38
N GLY A 418 0.89 4.90 -6.30
CA GLY A 418 -0.36 5.48 -6.74
C GLY A 418 -1.43 5.41 -5.66
N THR A 419 -2.54 6.07 -5.93
CA THR A 419 -3.75 5.96 -5.13
C THR A 419 -4.97 6.34 -5.94
N ASN A 420 -6.11 5.76 -5.63
CA ASN A 420 -7.42 6.13 -6.18
C ASN A 420 -7.50 6.16 -7.68
N GLY A 421 -7.15 5.10 -8.38
CA GLY A 421 -7.46 5.41 -9.71
C GLY A 421 -7.24 4.41 -10.81
N ALA A 422 -6.03 4.07 -11.06
CA ALA A 422 -5.73 3.10 -12.10
C ALA A 422 -6.10 1.69 -11.61
N ILE A 423 -6.78 0.94 -12.46
CA ILE A 423 -7.09 -0.48 -12.21
C ILE A 423 -6.29 -1.31 -13.21
N ALA A 424 -5.60 -2.32 -12.71
CA ALA A 424 -4.94 -3.33 -13.51
C ALA A 424 -5.90 -4.48 -13.81
N ILE A 425 -5.91 -4.95 -15.05
CA ILE A 425 -6.80 -6.01 -15.55
C ILE A 425 -5.95 -7.05 -16.27
N VAL A 426 -6.18 -8.33 -15.97
CA VAL A 426 -5.52 -9.46 -16.64
C VAL A 426 -6.56 -10.31 -17.33
N ALA A 427 -6.40 -10.49 -18.65
CA ALA A 427 -7.28 -11.31 -19.47
C ALA A 427 -6.55 -11.79 -20.73
N SER A 428 -7.23 -12.61 -21.55
CA SER A 428 -6.76 -12.96 -22.89
C SER A 428 -6.64 -11.75 -23.80
N GLY A 429 -5.83 -11.83 -24.83
CA GLY A 429 -5.64 -10.71 -25.78
C GLY A 429 -6.96 -10.22 -26.38
N LYS A 430 -7.89 -11.14 -26.71
CA LYS A 430 -9.20 -10.77 -27.27
C LYS A 430 -10.02 -9.91 -26.29
N VAL A 431 -10.13 -10.34 -25.04
CA VAL A 431 -10.87 -9.60 -24.01
C VAL A 431 -10.21 -8.25 -23.73
N ILE A 432 -8.88 -8.19 -23.72
CA ILE A 432 -8.15 -6.93 -23.56
C ILE A 432 -8.44 -5.94 -24.70
N ASP A 433 -8.51 -6.40 -25.95
CA ASP A 433 -8.84 -5.54 -27.08
C ASP A 433 -10.26 -4.96 -26.97
N GLU A 434 -11.22 -5.77 -26.52
CA GLU A 434 -12.58 -5.33 -26.22
C GLU A 434 -12.61 -4.31 -25.09
N LEU A 435 -11.90 -4.57 -23.99
CA LEU A 435 -11.79 -3.65 -22.85
C LEU A 435 -11.14 -2.33 -23.22
N VAL A 436 -10.05 -2.34 -24.01
CA VAL A 436 -9.41 -1.11 -24.51
C VAL A 436 -10.41 -0.27 -25.29
N ASN A 437 -11.19 -0.90 -26.19
CA ASN A 437 -12.20 -0.20 -26.97
C ASN A 437 -13.34 0.39 -26.10
N GLU A 438 -13.79 -0.34 -25.08
CA GLU A 438 -14.85 0.15 -24.19
C GLU A 438 -14.35 1.25 -23.23
N LEU A 439 -13.23 1.03 -22.58
CA LEU A 439 -12.64 1.97 -21.62
C LEU A 439 -12.20 3.29 -22.29
N SER A 440 -11.73 3.24 -23.54
CA SER A 440 -11.35 4.45 -24.29
C SER A 440 -12.52 5.40 -24.56
N LYS A 441 -13.76 4.93 -24.43
CA LYS A 441 -14.97 5.77 -24.58
C LYS A 441 -15.31 6.54 -23.30
N ILE A 442 -14.70 6.18 -22.17
CA ILE A 442 -14.92 6.86 -20.89
C ILE A 442 -14.02 8.10 -20.83
N PRO A 443 -14.59 9.30 -20.65
CA PRO A 443 -13.82 10.54 -20.62
C PRO A 443 -12.74 10.53 -19.52
N GLY A 444 -11.50 10.83 -19.90
CA GLY A 444 -10.35 10.92 -18.99
C GLY A 444 -9.60 9.60 -18.80
N LEU A 445 -10.10 8.47 -19.30
CA LEU A 445 -9.34 7.22 -19.28
C LEU A 445 -8.40 7.11 -20.50
N LYS A 446 -7.26 6.46 -20.26
CA LYS A 446 -6.29 6.12 -21.31
C LYS A 446 -5.82 4.69 -21.04
N PRO A 447 -6.63 3.68 -21.44
CA PRO A 447 -6.27 2.28 -21.22
C PRO A 447 -5.00 1.93 -22.02
N ILE A 448 -4.04 1.29 -21.34
CA ILE A 448 -2.73 0.97 -21.90
C ILE A 448 -2.41 -0.48 -21.56
N VAL A 449 -2.10 -1.27 -22.59
CA VAL A 449 -1.53 -2.61 -22.39
C VAL A 449 -0.05 -2.44 -22.03
N ILE A 450 0.30 -2.84 -20.81
CA ILE A 450 1.63 -2.59 -20.25
C ILE A 450 2.51 -3.83 -20.17
N GLY A 451 1.95 -5.00 -20.42
CA GLY A 451 2.70 -6.25 -20.31
C GLY A 451 1.90 -7.49 -20.62
N GLU A 452 2.51 -8.61 -20.31
CA GLU A 452 1.95 -9.92 -20.57
C GLU A 452 2.45 -10.98 -19.58
N VAL A 453 1.70 -12.04 -19.44
CA VAL A 453 2.12 -13.26 -18.77
C VAL A 453 3.01 -14.06 -19.70
N VAL A 454 4.26 -14.32 -19.29
CA VAL A 454 5.27 -14.98 -20.15
C VAL A 454 5.42 -16.46 -19.88
N ARG A 455 5.09 -16.91 -18.68
CA ARG A 455 5.07 -18.34 -18.34
C ARG A 455 4.39 -18.59 -17.00
N ARG A 456 4.06 -19.83 -16.73
CA ARG A 456 3.59 -20.27 -15.41
C ARG A 456 4.76 -20.75 -14.56
N GLY A 457 4.80 -20.41 -13.27
CA GLY A 457 5.69 -21.03 -12.30
C GLY A 457 6.36 -20.12 -11.28
N GLY A 458 7.05 -19.07 -11.68
CA GLY A 458 7.99 -18.36 -10.80
C GLY A 458 7.40 -17.28 -9.90
N GLY A 459 6.32 -16.64 -10.31
CA GLY A 459 5.80 -15.46 -9.60
C GLY A 459 6.73 -14.24 -9.70
N SER A 460 7.50 -14.14 -10.79
CA SER A 460 8.45 -13.05 -11.00
C SER A 460 7.81 -11.89 -11.75
N LEU A 461 8.22 -10.67 -11.42
CA LEU A 461 7.91 -9.48 -12.18
C LEU A 461 9.15 -9.02 -12.95
N LEU A 462 9.10 -9.12 -14.28
CA LEU A 462 10.13 -8.65 -15.18
C LEU A 462 9.80 -7.23 -15.61
N VAL A 463 10.74 -6.29 -15.42
CA VAL A 463 10.53 -4.87 -15.70
C VAL A 463 11.63 -4.30 -16.60
N PRO A 464 11.34 -3.23 -17.36
CA PRO A 464 12.36 -2.52 -18.15
C PRO A 464 13.45 -1.91 -17.24
N ASP A 465 14.65 -1.74 -17.78
CA ASP A 465 15.82 -1.22 -17.04
C ASP A 465 15.59 0.18 -16.46
N TYR A 466 14.84 1.02 -17.17
CA TYR A 466 14.61 2.39 -16.74
C TYR A 466 13.77 2.51 -15.44
N VAL A 467 13.14 1.42 -14.98
CA VAL A 467 12.40 1.38 -13.72
C VAL A 467 13.27 1.74 -12.51
N THR A 468 14.56 1.40 -12.59
CA THR A 468 15.54 1.75 -11.54
C THR A 468 15.69 3.26 -11.30
N LYS A 469 15.18 4.09 -12.22
CA LYS A 469 15.15 5.54 -12.06
C LYS A 469 14.09 5.98 -11.04
N TYR A 470 12.99 5.22 -10.93
CA TYR A 470 11.83 5.57 -10.12
C TYR A 470 11.81 4.89 -8.76
N ILE A 471 12.70 3.93 -8.51
CA ILE A 471 12.76 3.18 -7.26
C ILE A 471 14.18 3.28 -6.70
N LYS A 472 14.33 3.85 -5.51
CA LYS A 472 15.65 4.01 -4.85
C LYS A 472 15.83 3.06 -3.67
N ASP A 473 14.76 2.47 -3.16
CA ASP A 473 14.87 1.44 -2.15
C ASP A 473 15.46 0.16 -2.76
N LYS A 474 16.64 -0.22 -2.28
CA LYS A 474 17.37 -1.41 -2.76
C LYS A 474 16.63 -2.70 -2.44
N SER A 475 15.86 -2.74 -1.34
CA SER A 475 15.08 -3.92 -0.94
C SER A 475 13.90 -4.15 -1.89
N LEU A 476 13.26 -3.08 -2.34
CA LEU A 476 12.21 -3.12 -3.34
C LEU A 476 12.78 -3.50 -4.72
N LEU A 477 13.88 -2.88 -5.13
CA LEU A 477 14.55 -3.23 -6.41
C LEU A 477 14.97 -4.69 -6.47
N ALA A 478 15.43 -5.26 -5.36
CA ALA A 478 15.83 -6.67 -5.29
C ALA A 478 14.67 -7.66 -5.55
N LYS A 479 13.42 -7.21 -5.44
CA LYS A 479 12.22 -8.03 -5.71
C LYS A 479 11.82 -8.04 -7.18
N LEU A 480 12.41 -7.17 -7.98
CA LEU A 480 12.13 -7.04 -9.41
C LEU A 480 13.22 -7.76 -10.23
N THR A 481 12.81 -8.34 -11.34
CA THR A 481 13.75 -8.86 -12.34
C THR A 481 13.93 -7.82 -13.44
N VAL A 482 15.03 -7.07 -13.38
CA VAL A 482 15.36 -6.03 -14.37
C VAL A 482 15.92 -6.68 -15.62
N ALA A 483 15.51 -6.22 -16.80
CA ALA A 483 15.82 -6.87 -18.08
C ALA A 483 17.34 -7.00 -18.34
N SER A 484 18.15 -5.98 -18.00
CA SER A 484 19.61 -6.04 -18.11
C SER A 484 20.24 -7.10 -17.21
N ASN A 485 19.63 -7.39 -16.07
CA ASN A 485 20.11 -8.43 -15.16
C ASN A 485 19.90 -9.84 -15.73
N ILE A 486 18.92 -10.03 -16.61
CA ILE A 486 18.70 -11.32 -17.30
C ILE A 486 19.86 -11.59 -18.24
N LEU A 487 20.27 -10.59 -19.03
CA LEU A 487 21.40 -10.72 -19.95
C LEU A 487 22.73 -10.91 -19.21
N GLN A 488 22.90 -10.25 -18.07
CA GLN A 488 24.07 -10.45 -17.19
C GLN A 488 24.00 -11.78 -16.44
N GLY A 489 22.81 -12.28 -16.09
CA GLY A 489 22.59 -13.58 -15.46
C GLY A 489 22.98 -14.74 -16.36
N VAL A 490 22.71 -14.65 -17.68
CA VAL A 490 23.17 -15.64 -18.66
C VAL A 490 24.69 -15.63 -18.80
N ALA A 491 25.33 -14.47 -18.58
CA ALA A 491 26.78 -14.34 -18.50
C ALA A 491 27.37 -14.69 -17.10
N ARG A 492 26.55 -14.56 -16.03
CA ARG A 492 26.95 -14.84 -14.63
C ARG A 492 26.78 -16.29 -14.18
N VAL A 493 26.08 -17.13 -14.90
CA VAL A 493 26.00 -18.60 -14.61
C VAL A 493 27.40 -19.29 -14.63
N ARG A 494 28.47 -18.54 -14.89
CA ARG A 494 29.87 -19.00 -14.76
C ARG A 494 30.74 -18.24 -13.74
N ARG A 495 30.18 -17.39 -12.88
CA ARG A 495 30.90 -16.89 -11.69
C ARG A 495 30.27 -17.52 -10.46
N THR A 496 30.93 -18.53 -9.90
CA THR A 496 30.71 -19.03 -8.54
C THR A 496 30.77 -17.81 -7.60
N SER A 497 29.63 -17.46 -7.01
CA SER A 497 29.60 -16.44 -5.95
C SER A 497 30.52 -16.92 -4.83
N ARG A 498 31.55 -16.17 -4.53
CA ARG A 498 32.46 -16.49 -3.43
C ARG A 498 31.73 -16.19 -2.13
N LEU A 499 31.53 -17.20 -1.31
CA LEU A 499 31.05 -17.01 0.05
C LEU A 499 32.22 -16.57 0.94
N ILE A 500 32.00 -15.55 1.76
CA ILE A 500 33.00 -14.99 2.67
C ILE A 500 32.41 -14.77 4.06
N ARG A 501 33.29 -14.57 5.03
CA ARG A 501 32.98 -14.19 6.39
C ARG A 501 33.71 -12.91 6.75
N ALA A 502 33.04 -12.01 7.46
CA ALA A 502 33.68 -10.86 8.11
C ALA A 502 33.36 -10.83 9.59
N GLU A 503 34.38 -10.54 10.39
CA GLU A 503 34.28 -10.24 11.81
C GLU A 503 34.49 -8.74 11.98
N ILE A 504 33.49 -8.03 12.51
CA ILE A 504 33.45 -6.57 12.53
C ILE A 504 33.31 -6.13 13.97
N ARG A 505 34.12 -5.14 14.36
CA ARG A 505 33.99 -4.47 15.66
C ARG A 505 33.70 -3.00 15.44
N ILE A 506 32.64 -2.51 16.06
CA ILE A 506 32.18 -1.13 15.94
C ILE A 506 32.28 -0.45 17.29
N THR A 507 32.96 0.70 17.34
CA THR A 507 33.09 1.54 18.54
C THR A 507 32.37 2.87 18.34
N GLY A 508 31.96 3.51 19.43
CA GLY A 508 31.21 4.75 19.47
C GLY A 508 30.02 4.66 20.43
N LYS A 509 29.03 5.53 20.27
CA LYS A 509 27.76 5.40 20.99
C LYS A 509 26.81 4.46 20.22
N VAL A 510 27.11 3.17 20.31
CA VAL A 510 26.47 2.11 19.52
C VAL A 510 25.61 1.16 20.35
N GLN A 511 25.61 1.32 21.67
CA GLN A 511 24.76 0.53 22.58
C GLN A 511 23.62 1.39 23.16
N GLY A 512 22.47 0.76 23.45
CA GLY A 512 21.30 1.44 24.03
C GLY A 512 20.48 2.30 23.06
N VAL A 513 20.87 2.37 21.78
CA VAL A 513 20.25 3.25 20.75
C VAL A 513 19.51 2.46 19.65
N GLY A 514 19.24 1.18 19.88
CA GLY A 514 18.56 0.35 18.88
C GLY A 514 19.45 -0.11 17.72
N PHE A 515 20.75 0.00 17.83
CA PHE A 515 21.73 -0.29 16.77
C PHE A 515 21.72 -1.77 16.33
N ARG A 516 21.74 -2.74 17.27
CA ARG A 516 21.71 -4.17 16.94
C ARG A 516 20.46 -4.65 16.20
N PRO A 517 19.24 -4.22 16.55
CA PRO A 517 18.05 -4.53 15.74
C PRO A 517 18.16 -4.05 14.29
N LEU A 518 18.74 -2.86 14.05
CA LEU A 518 18.97 -2.35 12.71
C LEU A 518 20.02 -3.15 11.94
N ILE A 519 21.11 -3.53 12.60
CA ILE A 519 22.13 -4.43 12.04
C ILE A 519 21.49 -5.75 11.59
N ARG A 520 20.69 -6.38 12.46
CA ARG A 520 19.99 -7.62 12.13
C ARG A 520 19.07 -7.46 10.93
N ARG A 521 18.27 -6.40 10.93
CA ARG A 521 17.35 -6.10 9.82
C ARG A 521 18.10 -5.94 8.50
N ASN A 522 19.20 -5.19 8.52
CA ASN A 522 20.00 -4.92 7.33
C ASN A 522 20.70 -6.20 6.83
N ALA A 523 21.28 -7.00 7.73
CA ALA A 523 21.88 -8.27 7.37
C ALA A 523 20.87 -9.25 6.75
N LYS A 524 19.68 -9.38 7.36
CA LYS A 524 18.60 -10.23 6.82
C LYS A 524 18.10 -9.76 5.46
N SER A 525 17.96 -8.46 5.23
CA SER A 525 17.54 -7.91 3.93
C SER A 525 18.53 -8.21 2.81
N LEU A 526 19.80 -8.42 3.15
CA LEU A 526 20.88 -8.80 2.22
C LEU A 526 21.09 -10.32 2.13
N GLY A 527 20.23 -11.12 2.78
CA GLY A 527 20.35 -12.58 2.80
C GLY A 527 21.60 -13.10 3.52
N LEU A 528 22.11 -12.32 4.50
CA LEU A 528 23.29 -12.66 5.26
C LEU A 528 22.93 -13.39 6.55
N THR A 529 23.81 -14.27 7.01
CA THR A 529 23.70 -14.98 8.27
C THR A 529 24.78 -14.51 9.24
N GLY A 530 24.58 -14.70 10.57
CA GLY A 530 25.56 -14.26 11.53
C GLY A 530 25.00 -13.86 12.90
N VAL A 531 25.73 -13.02 13.62
CA VAL A 531 25.34 -12.55 14.96
C VAL A 531 25.91 -11.17 15.27
N ALA A 532 25.12 -10.35 15.98
CA ALA A 532 25.58 -9.09 16.56
C ALA A 532 25.48 -9.13 18.09
N ARG A 533 26.57 -8.75 18.79
CA ARG A 533 26.69 -8.80 20.25
C ARG A 533 27.18 -7.47 20.82
N ASN A 534 26.67 -7.12 22.00
CA ASN A 534 27.27 -6.05 22.79
C ASN A 534 28.49 -6.58 23.55
N ASN A 535 29.54 -5.79 23.61
CA ASN A 535 30.72 -6.06 24.43
C ASN A 535 30.67 -5.21 25.70
N GLU A 536 31.35 -5.67 26.76
CA GLU A 536 31.40 -4.95 28.04
C GLU A 536 32.06 -3.57 27.94
N ASP A 537 32.93 -3.37 26.95
CA ASP A 537 33.62 -2.10 26.70
C ASP A 537 32.79 -1.08 25.91
N GLY A 538 31.51 -1.33 25.71
CA GLY A 538 30.59 -0.44 24.96
C GLY A 538 30.65 -0.61 23.45
N SER A 539 31.51 -1.44 22.88
CA SER A 539 31.53 -1.75 21.45
C SER A 539 30.49 -2.80 21.07
N VAL A 540 30.22 -2.94 19.76
CA VAL A 540 29.41 -4.00 19.18
C VAL A 540 30.27 -4.87 18.28
N SER A 541 30.23 -6.18 18.50
CA SER A 541 30.86 -7.17 17.63
C SER A 541 29.85 -7.82 16.73
N ILE A 542 30.21 -7.97 15.45
CA ILE A 542 29.36 -8.59 14.43
C ILE A 542 30.15 -9.68 13.73
N ILE A 543 29.55 -10.84 13.55
CA ILE A 543 30.00 -11.86 12.62
C ILE A 543 28.97 -11.95 11.52
N VAL A 544 29.40 -11.85 10.28
CA VAL A 544 28.50 -11.90 9.12
C VAL A 544 29.07 -12.83 8.05
N GLU A 545 28.19 -13.67 7.49
CA GLU A 545 28.52 -14.66 6.46
C GLU A 545 27.54 -14.54 5.29
N GLY A 546 28.04 -14.72 4.06
CA GLY A 546 27.24 -14.73 2.86
C GLY A 546 28.03 -14.43 1.59
N GLU A 547 27.34 -14.06 0.54
CA GLU A 547 27.98 -13.67 -0.73
C GLU A 547 28.84 -12.42 -0.57
N GLU A 548 30.02 -12.41 -1.17
CA GLU A 548 31.01 -11.34 -1.03
C GLU A 548 30.43 -9.94 -1.32
N GLY A 549 29.61 -9.83 -2.36
CA GLY A 549 28.98 -8.56 -2.72
C GLY A 549 28.02 -8.07 -1.64
N ASN A 550 27.23 -8.96 -1.05
CA ASN A 550 26.26 -8.65 -0.01
C ASN A 550 26.95 -8.30 1.32
N VAL A 551 28.00 -9.02 1.68
CA VAL A 551 28.79 -8.72 2.89
C VAL A 551 29.46 -7.34 2.77
N LYS A 552 30.00 -6.97 1.60
CA LYS A 552 30.56 -5.64 1.39
C LYS A 552 29.51 -4.54 1.47
N ALA A 553 28.33 -4.73 0.82
CA ALA A 553 27.23 -3.79 0.89
C ALA A 553 26.72 -3.60 2.34
N PHE A 554 26.65 -4.68 3.11
CA PHE A 554 26.32 -4.62 4.53
C PHE A 554 27.31 -3.75 5.31
N ILE A 555 28.60 -3.95 5.13
CA ILE A 555 29.64 -3.19 5.81
C ILE A 555 29.59 -1.70 5.46
N GLU A 556 29.41 -1.36 4.20
CA GLU A 556 29.24 0.04 3.77
C GLU A 556 28.03 0.70 4.46
N SER A 557 26.95 -0.06 4.66
CA SER A 557 25.75 0.46 5.30
C SER A 557 25.92 0.76 6.79
N LEU A 558 26.85 0.10 7.48
CA LEU A 558 27.11 0.31 8.93
C LEU A 558 27.60 1.73 9.25
N SER A 559 28.28 2.38 8.31
CA SER A 559 28.77 3.76 8.46
C SER A 559 27.68 4.82 8.26
N ASN A 560 26.52 4.44 7.72
CA ASN A 560 25.41 5.35 7.37
C ASN A 560 24.19 5.20 8.30
N ILE A 561 24.34 4.58 9.46
CA ILE A 561 23.23 4.34 10.39
C ILE A 561 23.02 5.58 11.27
N ASN A 562 21.98 6.35 11.02
CA ASN A 562 21.67 7.62 11.68
C ASN A 562 21.31 7.52 13.18
N VAL A 563 21.12 6.33 13.75
CA VAL A 563 20.73 6.14 15.14
C VAL A 563 21.92 5.94 16.08
N ALA A 564 23.15 5.82 15.55
CA ALA A 564 24.36 5.56 16.31
C ALA A 564 25.49 6.51 15.89
N GLU A 565 26.26 6.98 16.85
CA GLU A 565 27.51 7.70 16.56
C GLU A 565 28.65 6.68 16.44
N VAL A 566 28.90 6.20 15.24
CA VAL A 566 29.99 5.27 14.93
C VAL A 566 31.30 6.03 14.87
N SER A 567 32.26 5.67 15.76
CA SER A 567 33.59 6.29 15.81
C SER A 567 34.62 5.52 15.00
N ASN A 568 34.55 4.19 14.99
CA ASN A 568 35.44 3.33 14.21
C ASN A 568 34.78 1.99 13.86
N VAL A 569 35.21 1.42 12.73
CA VAL A 569 34.75 0.11 12.22
C VAL A 569 35.99 -0.71 11.86
N ASP A 570 36.33 -1.69 12.67
CA ASP A 570 37.41 -2.63 12.40
C ASP A 570 36.87 -3.90 11.77
N ILE A 571 37.45 -4.32 10.64
CA ILE A 571 36.98 -5.44 9.84
C ILE A 571 38.09 -6.47 9.65
N LYS A 572 37.81 -7.71 10.03
CA LYS A 572 38.69 -8.85 9.78
C LYS A 572 37.96 -9.84 8.86
N TRP A 573 38.55 -10.07 7.69
CA TRP A 573 38.03 -11.02 6.70
C TRP A 573 38.52 -12.44 7.01
N SER A 574 37.64 -13.42 6.80
CA SER A 574 37.96 -14.83 6.93
C SER A 574 37.20 -15.69 5.94
N GLU A 575 37.55 -16.96 5.85
CA GLU A 575 36.83 -17.92 5.01
C GLU A 575 35.44 -18.18 5.57
N TYR A 576 34.46 -18.37 4.66
CA TYR A 576 33.09 -18.76 4.99
C TYR A 576 33.09 -20.09 5.77
N LYS A 577 32.35 -20.14 6.85
CA LYS A 577 32.24 -21.33 7.71
C LYS A 577 30.86 -21.96 7.74
N GLY A 578 29.80 -21.19 7.41
CA GLY A 578 28.42 -21.65 7.46
C GLY A 578 27.94 -21.99 8.87
N GLU A 579 28.46 -21.26 9.87
CA GLU A 579 28.14 -21.51 11.28
C GLU A 579 26.73 -21.05 11.68
N TYR A 580 26.14 -20.16 10.91
CA TYR A 580 24.87 -19.52 11.24
C TYR A 580 23.79 -19.85 10.21
N ALA A 581 22.63 -20.31 10.70
CA ALA A 581 21.45 -20.55 9.85
C ALA A 581 20.64 -19.27 9.58
N ASP A 582 20.80 -18.24 10.41
CA ASP A 582 20.09 -16.96 10.34
C ASP A 582 20.97 -15.86 10.97
N PHE A 583 20.54 -14.59 10.88
CA PHE A 583 21.22 -13.49 11.55
C PHE A 583 20.55 -13.18 12.91
N ASN A 584 21.30 -13.33 14.01
CA ASN A 584 20.79 -13.23 15.37
C ASN A 584 21.38 -12.03 16.13
N ILE A 585 20.77 -11.69 17.27
CA ILE A 585 21.27 -10.71 18.25
C ILE A 585 21.49 -11.42 19.59
N GLU A 586 22.62 -11.19 20.20
CA GLU A 586 22.95 -11.66 21.53
C GLU A 586 23.29 -10.51 22.47
#